data_0da4629a40b57c7df53e6aa197e86e8b
#
_entry.id   0da4629a40b57c7df53e6aa197e86e8b
#
_cell.length_a   1.000
_cell.length_b   1.000
_cell.length_c   1.000
_cell.angle_alpha   90.00
_cell.angle_beta   90.00
_cell.angle_gamma   90.00
#
_symmetry.space_group_name_H-M   'P 1'
#
loop_
_entity.id
_entity.type
_entity.pdbx_description
1 polymer ?
#
loop_
_entity_poly.entity_id
_entity_poly.type
_entity_poly.pdbx_seq_one_letter_code
_entity_poly.pdbx_strand_id
1 'polypeptide(L)'
;MSTDPGVDPRPRIGGAYSYHGPLTLEYAPELDGEPDPGEIVWTWVPYQEDPARGKDRPVAVLGRADDTQGDFAVLMVTSKDHSGQAGWVAIGAGDWDRERRESFVRTDRLLAVSASAVRREGAALTPAQFQAVVSGLGS
;
A
#
# COMPACT_ATOMS: atom_id res chain seq x y z
N MET A 1 -27.56 0.86 11.71
CA MET A 1 -27.11 0.96 11.93
C MET A 1 -26.52 0.85 12.03
N SER A 2 -26.12 0.79 11.76
CA SER A 2 -25.47 0.90 12.00
C SER A 2 -24.94 1.07 11.96
N THR A 3 -25.41 0.82 11.39
CA THR A 3 -24.71 1.28 11.56
C THR A 3 -24.38 1.95 12.22
N ASP A 4 -24.83 1.46 12.55
CA ASP A 4 -24.13 2.37 13.39
C ASP A 4 -22.82 2.84 12.81
N PRO A 5 -22.68 4.06 12.56
CA PRO A 5 -21.48 4.55 11.89
C PRO A 5 -20.21 4.37 12.70
N GLY A 6 -20.33 4.29 14.00
CA GLY A 6 -19.14 4.19 14.84
C GLY A 6 -18.47 2.86 14.83
N VAL A 7 -19.10 1.85 14.20
CA VAL A 7 -18.54 0.51 14.22
C VAL A 7 -17.93 0.08 12.90
N ASP A 8 -17.82 0.97 11.96
CA ASP A 8 -17.10 0.65 10.72
C ASP A 8 -15.64 0.38 11.08
N PRO A 9 -15.10 -0.81 10.76
CA PRO A 9 -13.72 -1.12 11.10
C PRO A 9 -12.71 -0.24 10.38
N ARG A 10 -13.13 0.42 9.30
CA ARG A 10 -12.25 1.37 8.63
C ARG A 10 -12.44 2.74 9.26
N PRO A 11 -11.35 3.39 9.70
CA PRO A 11 -11.45 4.67 10.38
C PRO A 11 -12.15 5.74 9.57
N ARG A 12 -12.11 5.61 8.24
CA ARG A 12 -12.84 6.51 7.36
C ARG A 12 -13.07 5.82 6.03
N ILE A 13 -14.13 6.25 5.36
CA ILE A 13 -14.49 5.72 4.06
C ILE A 13 -13.41 6.06 3.06
N GLY A 14 -13.00 5.07 2.29
CA GLY A 14 -12.07 5.26 1.20
C GLY A 14 -10.60 5.22 1.58
N GLY A 15 -10.28 4.87 2.81
CA GLY A 15 -8.88 4.73 3.21
C GLY A 15 -8.42 3.29 3.26
N ALA A 16 -7.11 3.11 3.46
CA ALA A 16 -6.54 1.80 3.68
C ALA A 16 -6.87 1.31 5.09
N TYR A 17 -6.82 0.01 5.28
CA TYR A 17 -7.09 -0.62 6.57
C TYR A 17 -6.20 -1.83 6.75
N SER A 18 -5.97 -2.23 8.00
CA SER A 18 -5.12 -3.40 8.29
C SER A 18 -5.74 -4.66 7.71
N TYR A 19 -4.90 -5.50 7.10
CA TYR A 19 -5.38 -6.70 6.45
C TYR A 19 -4.52 -7.88 6.89
N HIS A 20 -5.16 -8.98 7.26
CA HIS A 20 -4.48 -10.15 7.80
C HIS A 20 -4.83 -11.43 7.06
N GLY A 21 -5.50 -11.34 5.92
CA GLY A 21 -5.92 -12.50 5.17
C GLY A 21 -4.94 -12.87 4.07
N PRO A 22 -5.31 -13.86 3.25
CA PRO A 22 -4.48 -14.27 2.13
C PRO A 22 -4.48 -13.24 1.03
N LEU A 23 -3.40 -13.25 0.23
CA LEU A 23 -3.29 -12.34 -0.89
C LEU A 23 -2.68 -13.06 -2.08
N THR A 24 -3.01 -12.57 -3.27
CA THR A 24 -2.42 -13.06 -4.51
C THR A 24 -1.44 -12.00 -5.01
N LEU A 25 -0.17 -12.38 -5.05
CA LEU A 25 0.88 -11.48 -5.52
C LEU A 25 1.00 -11.57 -7.03
N GLU A 26 1.14 -10.41 -7.65
CA GLU A 26 1.26 -10.37 -9.10
C GLU A 26 1.94 -9.06 -9.50
N TYR A 27 2.78 -9.11 -10.53
CA TYR A 27 3.36 -7.89 -11.09
C TYR A 27 2.84 -7.71 -12.50
N ALA A 28 2.00 -6.72 -12.73
CA ALA A 28 1.40 -6.48 -14.04
C ALA A 28 0.96 -5.03 -14.14
N PRO A 29 1.90 -4.07 -14.16
CA PRO A 29 1.53 -2.65 -14.15
C PRO A 29 1.04 -2.21 -15.53
N GLU A 30 -0.24 -2.35 -15.77
CA GLU A 30 -0.88 -1.92 -17.00
C GLU A 30 -1.80 -0.74 -16.72
N LEU A 31 -2.03 0.05 -17.75
CA LEU A 31 -2.89 1.23 -17.61
C LEU A 31 -4.31 0.87 -18.00
N ASP A 32 -4.99 0.16 -17.14
CA ASP A 32 -6.42 -0.08 -17.31
C ASP A 32 -7.18 0.78 -16.30
N GLY A 33 -8.40 0.46 -16.03
CA GLY A 33 -9.25 1.26 -15.15
C GLY A 33 -9.02 1.05 -13.66
N GLU A 34 -8.15 0.12 -13.27
CA GLU A 34 -7.95 -0.24 -11.89
C GLU A 34 -6.47 -0.20 -11.51
N PRO A 35 -6.16 -0.02 -10.21
CA PRO A 35 -4.77 -0.11 -9.77
C PRO A 35 -4.21 -1.49 -10.08
N ASP A 36 -3.00 -1.52 -10.64
CA ASP A 36 -2.37 -2.77 -11.04
C ASP A 36 -1.24 -3.14 -10.09
N PRO A 37 -1.00 -4.45 -9.89
CA PRO A 37 0.15 -4.88 -9.07
C PRO A 37 1.44 -4.26 -9.60
N GLY A 38 2.24 -3.73 -8.70
CA GLY A 38 3.46 -2.99 -9.03
C GLY A 38 3.27 -1.50 -9.13
N GLU A 39 2.05 -1.03 -9.19
CA GLU A 39 1.78 0.40 -9.28
C GLU A 39 1.92 1.06 -7.89
N ILE A 40 2.39 2.31 -7.86
CA ILE A 40 2.38 3.12 -6.65
C ILE A 40 1.20 4.07 -6.76
N VAL A 41 0.30 4.00 -5.79
CA VAL A 41 -0.90 4.85 -5.75
C VAL A 41 -0.95 5.56 -4.42
N TRP A 42 -1.78 6.59 -4.32
CA TRP A 42 -1.89 7.40 -3.09
C TRP A 42 -3.23 7.14 -2.44
N THR A 43 -3.21 6.97 -1.12
CA THR A 43 -4.43 6.79 -0.34
C THR A 43 -4.19 7.21 1.10
N TRP A 44 -5.27 7.42 1.85
CA TRP A 44 -5.18 7.69 3.27
C TRP A 44 -4.80 6.39 4.00
N VAL A 45 -3.76 6.47 4.84
CA VAL A 45 -3.26 5.34 5.61
C VAL A 45 -3.39 5.66 7.09
N PRO A 46 -4.10 4.83 7.88
CA PRO A 46 -4.25 5.09 9.31
C PRO A 46 -2.92 4.88 10.04
N TYR A 47 -2.69 5.68 11.08
CA TYR A 47 -1.54 5.45 11.95
C TYR A 47 -1.73 4.14 12.69
N GLN A 48 -0.66 3.38 12.84
CA GLN A 48 -0.73 2.09 13.52
C GLN A 48 -1.13 2.28 14.99
N GLU A 49 -0.60 3.32 15.61
CA GLU A 49 -0.85 3.57 17.04
C GLU A 49 -2.18 4.28 17.30
N ASP A 50 -2.81 4.85 16.27
CA ASP A 50 -4.08 5.57 16.42
C ASP A 50 -4.84 5.50 15.10
N PRO A 51 -5.58 4.40 14.85
CA PRO A 51 -6.23 4.21 13.54
C PRO A 51 -7.35 5.20 13.23
N ALA A 52 -7.81 5.98 14.20
CA ALA A 52 -8.78 7.03 13.91
C ALA A 52 -8.13 8.21 13.19
N ARG A 53 -6.81 8.26 13.19
CA ARG A 53 -6.04 9.31 12.54
C ARG A 53 -5.11 8.67 11.52
N GLY A 54 -4.70 9.44 10.53
CA GLY A 54 -3.81 8.94 9.51
C GLY A 54 -3.38 10.06 8.60
N LYS A 55 -2.84 9.68 7.46
CA LYS A 55 -2.32 10.67 6.54
C LYS A 55 -2.28 10.07 5.14
N ASP A 56 -2.40 10.92 4.14
CA ASP A 56 -2.30 10.52 2.74
C ASP A 56 -0.85 10.09 2.46
N ARG A 57 -0.68 8.90 1.87
CA ARG A 57 0.65 8.34 1.61
C ARG A 57 0.67 7.54 0.32
N PRO A 58 1.83 7.40 -0.30
CA PRO A 58 1.96 6.44 -1.40
C PRO A 58 1.99 5.03 -0.84
N VAL A 59 1.38 4.11 -1.58
CA VAL A 59 1.37 2.68 -1.24
C VAL A 59 1.68 1.89 -2.50
N ALA A 60 2.36 0.76 -2.32
CA ALA A 60 2.71 -0.14 -3.43
C ALA A 60 1.64 -1.23 -3.51
N VAL A 61 1.06 -1.39 -4.68
CA VAL A 61 0.04 -2.41 -4.91
C VAL A 61 0.71 -3.74 -5.16
N LEU A 62 0.37 -4.75 -4.36
CA LEU A 62 0.96 -6.09 -4.46
C LEU A 62 0.11 -7.04 -5.29
N GLY A 63 -1.19 -6.90 -5.21
CA GLY A 63 -2.13 -7.81 -5.83
C GLY A 63 -3.47 -7.72 -5.16
N ARG A 64 -4.20 -8.82 -5.10
CA ARG A 64 -5.53 -8.84 -4.53
C ARG A 64 -5.50 -9.29 -3.08
N ALA A 65 -6.32 -8.64 -2.26
CA ALA A 65 -6.59 -9.09 -0.91
C ALA A 65 -7.77 -10.07 -0.99
N ASP A 66 -7.48 -11.36 -0.88
CA ASP A 66 -8.43 -12.40 -1.32
C ASP A 66 -9.65 -12.53 -0.42
N ASP A 67 -9.55 -12.15 0.85
CA ASP A 67 -10.69 -12.22 1.77
C ASP A 67 -11.58 -10.99 1.70
N THR A 68 -11.41 -10.15 0.71
CA THR A 68 -12.21 -8.94 0.55
C THR A 68 -13.05 -9.03 -0.70
N GLN A 69 -13.90 -8.03 -0.92
CA GLN A 69 -14.75 -7.98 -2.09
C GLN A 69 -14.10 -7.19 -3.21
N GLY A 70 -12.84 -7.55 -3.52
CA GLY A 70 -12.13 -6.93 -4.63
C GLY A 70 -11.16 -5.84 -4.22
N ASP A 71 -10.82 -5.75 -2.96
CA ASP A 71 -9.81 -4.79 -2.52
C ASP A 71 -8.41 -5.26 -2.89
N PHE A 72 -7.48 -4.34 -2.88
CA PHE A 72 -6.09 -4.60 -3.23
C PHE A 72 -5.23 -4.65 -1.98
N ALA A 73 -4.25 -5.55 -1.97
CA ALA A 73 -3.26 -5.62 -0.91
C ALA A 73 -2.15 -4.63 -1.23
N VAL A 74 -1.80 -3.80 -0.25
CA VAL A 74 -0.84 -2.72 -0.46
C VAL A 74 0.10 -2.61 0.73
N LEU A 75 1.28 -2.02 0.49
CA LEU A 75 2.26 -1.71 1.52
C LEU A 75 2.61 -0.24 1.46
N MET A 76 2.78 0.36 2.63
CA MET A 76 3.08 1.78 2.75
C MET A 76 4.48 2.09 2.25
N VAL A 77 4.62 3.21 1.54
CA VAL A 77 5.90 3.71 1.04
C VAL A 77 6.21 5.03 1.75
N THR A 78 7.46 5.25 2.10
CA THR A 78 7.89 6.50 2.72
C THR A 78 9.27 6.89 2.24
N SER A 79 9.57 8.19 2.27
CA SER A 79 10.92 8.68 2.01
C SER A 79 11.70 8.91 3.30
N LYS A 80 11.10 8.65 4.46
CA LYS A 80 11.82 8.71 5.72
C LYS A 80 12.80 7.55 5.78
N ASP A 81 14.03 7.83 6.24
CA ASP A 81 15.10 6.85 6.25
C ASP A 81 14.82 5.71 7.24
N HIS A 82 14.74 4.50 6.71
CA HIS A 82 14.58 3.28 7.51
C HIS A 82 15.66 2.26 7.15
N SER A 83 16.82 2.75 6.71
CA SER A 83 17.94 1.90 6.30
C SER A 83 18.30 0.93 7.42
N GLY A 84 18.43 -0.35 7.07
CA GLY A 84 18.85 -1.38 8.01
C GLY A 84 17.84 -1.76 9.05
N GLN A 85 16.62 -1.20 9.00
CA GLN A 85 15.59 -1.55 9.97
C GLN A 85 14.79 -2.75 9.49
N ALA A 86 14.55 -3.71 10.38
CA ALA A 86 13.72 -4.87 10.06
C ALA A 86 12.30 -4.40 9.71
N GLY A 87 11.68 -5.06 8.75
CA GLY A 87 10.34 -4.69 8.32
C GLY A 87 10.29 -3.61 7.25
N TRP A 88 11.46 -3.17 6.76
CA TRP A 88 11.54 -2.14 5.72
C TRP A 88 12.46 -2.58 4.60
N VAL A 89 12.08 -2.29 3.37
CA VAL A 89 12.88 -2.59 2.18
C VAL A 89 13.13 -1.30 1.42
N ALA A 90 14.41 -1.02 1.16
CA ALA A 90 14.79 0.14 0.35
C ALA A 90 14.48 -0.15 -1.12
N ILE A 91 13.82 0.79 -1.78
CA ILE A 91 13.46 0.63 -3.19
C ILE A 91 14.05 1.71 -4.08
N GLY A 92 14.84 2.63 -3.52
CA GLY A 92 15.44 3.70 -4.30
C GLY A 92 14.46 4.81 -4.59
N ALA A 93 14.81 5.67 -5.52
CA ALA A 93 13.98 6.82 -5.89
C ALA A 93 13.08 6.49 -7.07
N GLY A 94 12.01 7.24 -7.21
CA GLY A 94 11.10 7.06 -8.34
C GLY A 94 10.09 8.20 -8.43
N ASP A 95 9.22 8.09 -9.41
CA ASP A 95 8.29 9.16 -9.73
C ASP A 95 7.18 9.34 -8.70
N TRP A 96 7.06 8.44 -7.74
CA TRP A 96 6.08 8.56 -6.66
C TRP A 96 6.47 9.65 -5.66
N ASP A 97 7.74 10.08 -5.65
CA ASP A 97 8.21 11.17 -4.80
C ASP A 97 8.68 12.30 -5.70
N ARG A 98 8.02 13.44 -5.56
CA ARG A 98 8.30 14.61 -6.39
C ARG A 98 9.76 15.04 -6.29
N GLU A 99 10.38 14.83 -5.13
CA GLU A 99 11.78 15.18 -4.92
C GLU A 99 12.73 14.03 -5.23
N ARG A 100 12.18 12.88 -5.65
CA ARG A 100 12.94 11.69 -6.03
C ARG A 100 13.92 11.25 -4.94
N ARG A 101 13.43 11.28 -3.70
CA ARG A 101 14.20 10.82 -2.56
C ARG A 101 14.17 9.30 -2.50
N GLU A 102 15.23 8.73 -1.90
CA GLU A 102 15.24 7.30 -1.65
C GLU A 102 14.04 6.92 -0.79
N SER A 103 13.38 5.84 -1.16
CA SER A 103 12.13 5.44 -0.52
C SER A 103 12.23 4.04 0.04
N PHE A 104 11.34 3.74 0.98
CA PHE A 104 11.34 2.47 1.71
C PHE A 104 9.90 1.97 1.76
N VAL A 105 9.74 0.65 1.65
CA VAL A 105 8.44 -0.01 1.74
C VAL A 105 8.37 -0.79 3.03
N ARG A 106 7.28 -0.59 3.77
CA ARG A 106 7.08 -1.31 5.03
C ARG A 106 6.46 -2.67 4.77
N THR A 107 7.21 -3.73 5.04
CA THR A 107 6.78 -5.09 4.71
C THR A 107 6.14 -5.83 5.88
N ASP A 108 6.15 -5.27 7.08
CA ASP A 108 5.59 -5.92 8.26
C ASP A 108 4.20 -5.41 8.62
N ARG A 109 3.58 -4.61 7.74
CA ARG A 109 2.22 -4.10 7.98
C ARG A 109 1.43 -4.14 6.68
N LEU A 110 0.73 -5.25 6.46
CA LEU A 110 -0.07 -5.40 5.26
C LEU A 110 -1.39 -4.65 5.41
N LEU A 111 -1.74 -3.92 4.36
CA LEU A 111 -2.96 -3.13 4.31
C LEU A 111 -3.79 -3.56 3.12
N ALA A 112 -5.06 -3.21 3.14
CA ALA A 112 -5.94 -3.39 1.99
C ALA A 112 -6.66 -2.08 1.71
N VAL A 113 -7.04 -1.86 0.45
CA VAL A 113 -7.71 -0.64 0.05
C VAL A 113 -8.56 -0.92 -1.19
N SER A 114 -9.69 -0.24 -1.31
CA SER A 114 -10.53 -0.41 -2.49
C SER A 114 -10.01 0.46 -3.63
N ALA A 115 -10.30 0.03 -4.86
CA ALA A 115 -9.88 0.77 -6.05
C ALA A 115 -10.40 2.20 -6.05
N SER A 116 -11.59 2.41 -5.50
CA SER A 116 -12.20 3.75 -5.51
C SER A 116 -11.57 4.70 -4.50
N ALA A 117 -10.70 4.19 -3.62
CA ALA A 117 -10.12 4.98 -2.55
C ALA A 117 -8.71 5.44 -2.84
N VAL A 118 -8.20 5.19 -4.05
CA VAL A 118 -6.82 5.54 -4.38
C VAL A 118 -6.77 6.58 -5.48
N ARG A 119 -5.69 7.35 -5.48
CA ARG A 119 -5.36 8.25 -6.59
C ARG A 119 -4.20 7.66 -7.36
N ARG A 120 -4.35 7.53 -8.65
CA ARG A 120 -3.32 7.00 -9.54
C ARG A 120 -2.58 8.17 -10.16
N GLU A 121 -1.27 8.17 -10.03
CA GLU A 121 -0.44 9.26 -10.54
C GLU A 121 0.61 8.77 -11.52
N GLY A 122 0.46 7.55 -12.02
CA GLY A 122 1.31 7.06 -13.09
C GLY A 122 2.65 6.50 -12.67
N ALA A 123 2.89 6.31 -11.39
CA ALA A 123 4.15 5.76 -10.91
C ALA A 123 4.03 4.26 -10.68
N ALA A 124 5.12 3.54 -10.91
CA ALA A 124 5.14 2.09 -10.71
C ALA A 124 6.54 1.64 -10.30
N LEU A 125 6.60 0.52 -9.59
CA LEU A 125 7.85 -0.15 -9.29
C LEU A 125 8.37 -0.84 -10.55
N THR A 126 9.69 -0.95 -10.67
CA THR A 126 10.29 -1.83 -11.67
C THR A 126 10.13 -3.28 -11.22
N PRO A 127 10.31 -4.26 -12.12
CA PRO A 127 10.26 -5.66 -11.69
C PRO A 127 11.25 -5.98 -10.57
N ALA A 128 12.45 -5.40 -10.62
CA ALA A 128 13.46 -5.63 -9.58
C ALA A 128 13.01 -5.07 -8.23
N GLN A 129 12.41 -3.88 -8.24
CA GLN A 129 11.91 -3.27 -7.01
C GLN A 129 10.76 -4.10 -6.44
N PHE A 130 9.86 -4.54 -7.30
CA PHE A 130 8.73 -5.37 -6.85
C PHE A 130 9.24 -6.67 -6.24
N GLN A 131 10.22 -7.30 -6.87
CA GLN A 131 10.79 -8.54 -6.35
C GLN A 131 11.45 -8.33 -4.99
N ALA A 132 12.13 -7.21 -4.81
CA ALA A 132 12.75 -6.89 -3.52
C ALA A 132 11.69 -6.77 -2.42
N VAL A 133 10.57 -6.13 -2.73
CA VAL A 133 9.47 -5.97 -1.77
C VAL A 133 8.86 -7.33 -1.41
N VAL A 134 8.60 -8.16 -2.42
CA VAL A 134 8.02 -9.49 -2.20
C VAL A 134 8.96 -10.35 -1.36
N SER A 135 10.26 -10.26 -1.61
CA SER A 135 11.24 -10.99 -0.82
C SER A 135 11.21 -10.56 0.64
N GLY A 136 10.96 -9.29 0.89
CA GLY A 136 10.83 -8.78 2.25
C GLY A 136 9.61 -9.30 2.98
N LEU A 137 8.55 -9.62 2.25
CA LEU A 137 7.33 -10.17 2.84
C LEU A 137 7.56 -11.56 3.40
N GLY A 138 8.44 -12.33 2.81
CA GLY A 138 8.71 -13.69 3.24
C GLY A 138 9.64 -13.81 4.42
N SER A 139 10.14 -12.70 4.94
CA SER A 139 11.13 -12.72 6.01
C SER A 139 10.51 -12.73 7.38
#